data_b113f7c53a2b2da8974e5287187e077a
#
_entry.id   b113f7c53a2b2da8974e5287187e077a
#
_cell.length_a   1.000
_cell.length_b   1.000
_cell.length_c   1.000
_cell.angle_alpha   90.00
_cell.angle_beta   90.00
_cell.angle_gamma   90.00
#
_symmetry.space_group_name_H-M   'P 1'
#
loop_
_entity.id
_entity.type
_entity.pdbx_description
1 polymer ?
#
loop_
_entity_poly.entity_id
_entity_poly.type
_entity_poly.pdbx_seq_one_letter_code
_entity_poly.pdbx_strand_id
1 'polypeptide(L)'
;MNGTSGSPSLRKDGVTDEICRFIVDVTYDQLDAKLVDKLKDLLTDCIGISAGAAAICESTEPFVKAAVALGGKAGNSTVFTKGSSWSPQYAGFLNAALAHSFDFDDTHASSILHPGATAIPAALAQAELQNSDGKTLLLGIAVGYEITCRIGRAFNYGGYTRGFHNTSTAGIFGAVAAISKIKGLSFDQVKNAIGLAGSKASGSMQFLDNGSWNKRLHPAFAVHDAFVSVALAEAGVVGATRPIEGKFGALVSFSATSTTVGLTDNLGKEWVFGETAIKPFPACRMTHSAIEVVSKMAQEAKVNDKKIEHFTVVLSPGCYTLVGPPDPNRIHPKTVVDGQFSMYYQVAIAWQFGMDIGWGMYEKMEDPEVTALCDKIEVTIKDDVPDLGIRVEFKWTDGTTTTASQTYPLGEEQHPFSKERVQKKFLGLVRPAYGEDGKRSRAILEVIEGIDQRNTGDLMKLL
;
A
#
# COMPACT_ATOMS: atom_id res chain seq x y z
N MET A 1 28.04 -14.86 33.20
CA MET A 1 27.55 -13.61 32.59
C MET A 1 26.07 -13.78 32.37
N ASN A 2 25.28 -13.28 33.31
CA ASN A 2 23.80 -13.40 33.25
C ASN A 2 23.25 -12.26 32.44
N GLY A 3 23.01 -12.49 31.16
CA GLY A 3 22.19 -11.61 30.34
C GLY A 3 20.74 -11.93 30.62
N THR A 4 20.05 -11.07 31.34
CA THR A 4 18.61 -11.07 31.50
C THR A 4 18.01 -10.68 30.14
N SER A 5 17.72 -11.69 29.32
CA SER A 5 16.83 -11.55 28.19
C SER A 5 15.47 -11.15 28.73
N GLY A 6 15.06 -9.91 28.49
CA GLY A 6 13.70 -9.46 28.74
C GLY A 6 12.74 -10.46 28.12
N SER A 7 11.85 -11.01 28.93
CA SER A 7 10.84 -11.96 28.52
C SER A 7 10.08 -11.44 27.33
N PRO A 8 9.86 -12.22 26.27
CA PRO A 8 8.84 -11.91 25.26
C PRO A 8 7.49 -12.05 25.96
N SER A 9 7.06 -10.95 26.57
CA SER A 9 5.80 -10.86 27.27
C SER A 9 4.68 -11.06 26.26
N LEU A 10 3.85 -12.06 26.52
CA LEU A 10 2.47 -12.15 26.12
C LEU A 10 2.23 -12.50 24.66
N ARG A 11 2.67 -13.68 24.23
CA ARG A 11 2.05 -14.31 23.07
C ARG A 11 0.84 -15.11 23.53
N LYS A 12 -0.34 -14.64 23.17
CA LYS A 12 -1.60 -15.34 23.36
C LYS A 12 -1.59 -16.57 22.46
N ASP A 13 -1.85 -17.74 23.00
CA ASP A 13 -2.10 -18.95 22.21
C ASP A 13 -3.49 -18.87 21.55
N GLY A 14 -3.62 -19.48 20.35
CA GLY A 14 -4.89 -19.55 19.64
C GLY A 14 -5.19 -18.33 18.76
N VAL A 15 -4.26 -17.41 18.53
CA VAL A 15 -4.41 -16.27 17.62
C VAL A 15 -4.80 -16.70 16.20
N THR A 16 -4.12 -17.72 15.66
CA THR A 16 -4.44 -18.27 14.35
C THR A 16 -5.89 -18.77 14.29
N ASP A 17 -6.36 -19.48 15.32
CA ASP A 17 -7.72 -20.00 15.38
C ASP A 17 -8.77 -18.89 15.48
N GLU A 18 -8.50 -17.84 16.24
CA GLU A 18 -9.39 -16.67 16.35
C GLU A 18 -9.52 -15.94 15.00
N ILE A 19 -8.40 -15.74 14.29
CA ILE A 19 -8.40 -15.17 12.94
C ILE A 19 -9.19 -16.05 11.97
N CYS A 20 -8.97 -17.38 11.99
CA CYS A 20 -9.71 -18.29 11.11
C CYS A 20 -11.23 -18.28 11.39
N ARG A 21 -11.65 -18.25 12.67
CA ARG A 21 -13.07 -18.11 13.02
C ARG A 21 -13.63 -16.78 12.52
N PHE A 22 -12.94 -15.67 12.73
CA PHE A 22 -13.36 -14.38 12.20
C PHE A 22 -13.56 -14.42 10.68
N ILE A 23 -12.62 -14.98 9.91
CA ILE A 23 -12.74 -15.09 8.46
C ILE A 23 -14.00 -15.87 8.07
N VAL A 24 -14.29 -16.96 8.76
CA VAL A 24 -15.47 -17.79 8.46
C VAL A 24 -16.77 -17.10 8.87
N ASP A 25 -16.83 -16.55 10.09
CA ASP A 25 -18.10 -16.17 10.73
C ASP A 25 -18.54 -14.74 10.40
N VAL A 26 -17.62 -13.83 10.05
CA VAL A 26 -17.94 -12.42 9.78
C VAL A 26 -18.89 -12.27 8.59
N THR A 27 -19.88 -11.36 8.72
CA THR A 27 -20.89 -11.08 7.70
C THR A 27 -20.86 -9.63 7.25
N TYR A 28 -21.43 -9.35 6.07
CA TYR A 28 -21.48 -7.99 5.51
C TYR A 28 -22.20 -6.99 6.43
N ASP A 29 -23.23 -7.43 7.19
CA ASP A 29 -24.01 -6.58 8.09
C ASP A 29 -23.21 -6.05 9.29
N GLN A 30 -21.98 -6.55 9.51
CA GLN A 30 -21.04 -6.03 10.51
C GLN A 30 -20.22 -4.82 10.00
N LEU A 31 -20.36 -4.46 8.72
CA LEU A 31 -19.79 -3.24 8.13
C LEU A 31 -20.84 -2.13 8.21
N ASP A 32 -20.53 -1.05 8.90
CA ASP A 32 -21.36 0.14 8.86
C ASP A 32 -21.23 0.90 7.52
N ALA A 33 -22.11 1.88 7.29
CA ALA A 33 -22.12 2.64 6.05
C ALA A 33 -20.80 3.40 5.80
N LYS A 34 -20.15 3.91 6.86
CA LYS A 34 -18.85 4.63 6.75
C LYS A 34 -17.75 3.70 6.25
N LEU A 35 -17.72 2.46 6.74
CA LEU A 35 -16.77 1.44 6.31
C LEU A 35 -17.03 0.99 4.88
N VAL A 36 -18.30 0.83 4.50
CA VAL A 36 -18.69 0.51 3.11
C VAL A 36 -18.27 1.61 2.14
N ASP A 37 -18.52 2.88 2.47
CA ASP A 37 -18.09 4.02 1.66
C ASP A 37 -16.55 4.07 1.56
N LYS A 38 -15.85 3.82 2.67
CA LYS A 38 -14.39 3.71 2.68
C LYS A 38 -13.87 2.62 1.75
N LEU A 39 -14.49 1.44 1.72
CA LEU A 39 -14.12 0.35 0.83
C LEU A 39 -14.33 0.72 -0.64
N LYS A 40 -15.41 1.46 -0.98
CA LYS A 40 -15.66 1.96 -2.32
C LYS A 40 -14.59 2.97 -2.76
N ASP A 41 -14.19 3.86 -1.86
CA ASP A 41 -13.10 4.82 -2.13
C ASP A 41 -11.75 4.12 -2.33
N LEU A 42 -11.40 3.14 -1.49
CA LEU A 42 -10.17 2.34 -1.62
C LEU A 42 -10.17 1.50 -2.90
N LEU A 43 -11.29 0.91 -3.27
CA LEU A 43 -11.46 0.18 -4.53
C LEU A 43 -11.30 1.12 -5.74
N THR A 44 -11.89 2.32 -5.69
CA THR A 44 -11.75 3.35 -6.72
C THR A 44 -10.28 3.75 -6.89
N ASP A 45 -9.60 4.01 -5.79
CA ASP A 45 -8.18 4.40 -5.78
C ASP A 45 -7.28 3.30 -6.38
N CYS A 46 -7.43 2.06 -5.92
CA CYS A 46 -6.66 0.92 -6.39
C CYS A 46 -6.84 0.68 -7.90
N ILE A 47 -8.09 0.72 -8.41
CA ILE A 47 -8.36 0.57 -9.84
C ILE A 47 -7.74 1.72 -10.64
N GLY A 48 -7.86 2.95 -10.16
CA GLY A 48 -7.27 4.13 -10.80
C GLY A 48 -5.76 4.01 -10.96
N ILE A 49 -5.07 3.64 -9.89
CA ILE A 49 -3.61 3.44 -9.88
C ILE A 49 -3.21 2.31 -10.82
N SER A 50 -3.92 1.18 -10.73
CA SER A 50 -3.61 -0.01 -11.54
C SER A 50 -3.79 0.23 -13.02
N ALA A 51 -4.87 0.91 -13.43
CA ALA A 51 -5.12 1.25 -14.83
C ALA A 51 -4.08 2.26 -15.35
N GLY A 52 -3.73 3.28 -14.57
CA GLY A 52 -2.66 4.21 -14.90
C GLY A 52 -1.32 3.51 -15.07
N ALA A 53 -0.95 2.65 -14.12
CA ALA A 53 0.30 1.89 -14.18
C ALA A 53 0.33 0.94 -15.40
N ALA A 54 -0.80 0.29 -15.71
CA ALA A 54 -0.92 -0.57 -16.88
C ALA A 54 -0.67 0.16 -18.21
N ALA A 55 -0.96 1.47 -18.24
CA ALA A 55 -0.79 2.29 -19.46
C ALA A 55 0.61 2.90 -19.61
N ILE A 56 1.23 3.37 -18.51
CA ILE A 56 2.44 4.20 -18.61
C ILE A 56 3.62 3.75 -17.75
N CYS A 57 3.46 2.72 -16.89
CA CYS A 57 4.58 2.28 -16.06
C CYS A 57 5.53 1.35 -16.84
N GLU A 58 6.82 1.65 -16.80
CA GLU A 58 7.87 0.94 -17.53
C GLU A 58 8.02 -0.54 -17.16
N SER A 59 7.61 -0.91 -15.94
CA SER A 59 7.67 -2.30 -15.46
C SER A 59 6.51 -3.18 -15.95
N THR A 60 5.44 -2.60 -16.50
CA THR A 60 4.21 -3.33 -16.86
C THR A 60 4.46 -4.40 -17.91
N GLU A 61 5.08 -4.04 -19.05
CA GLU A 61 5.29 -5.00 -20.13
C GLU A 61 6.24 -6.16 -19.76
N PRO A 62 7.37 -5.95 -19.06
CA PRO A 62 8.16 -7.04 -18.50
C PRO A 62 7.38 -8.00 -17.60
N PHE A 63 6.51 -7.49 -16.72
CA PHE A 63 5.69 -8.32 -15.83
C PHE A 63 4.66 -9.16 -16.62
N VAL A 64 4.00 -8.54 -17.60
CA VAL A 64 3.04 -9.23 -18.48
C VAL A 64 3.74 -10.32 -19.29
N LYS A 65 4.90 -10.04 -19.89
CA LYS A 65 5.69 -11.02 -20.65
C LYS A 65 6.08 -12.22 -19.79
N ALA A 66 6.52 -11.98 -18.56
CA ALA A 66 6.89 -13.05 -17.62
C ALA A 66 5.68 -13.93 -17.29
N ALA A 67 4.54 -13.32 -16.95
CA ALA A 67 3.31 -14.07 -16.65
C ALA A 67 2.81 -14.89 -17.85
N VAL A 68 2.90 -14.36 -19.08
CA VAL A 68 2.58 -15.12 -20.31
C VAL A 68 3.50 -16.31 -20.48
N ALA A 69 4.82 -16.12 -20.32
CA ALA A 69 5.81 -17.19 -20.45
C ALA A 69 5.61 -18.32 -19.43
N LEU A 70 5.05 -18.00 -18.27
CA LEU A 70 4.71 -18.95 -17.21
C LEU A 70 3.33 -19.61 -17.38
N GLY A 71 2.65 -19.40 -18.52
CA GLY A 71 1.35 -20.01 -18.79
C GLY A 71 0.17 -19.28 -18.13
N GLY A 72 0.33 -18.03 -17.73
CA GLY A 72 -0.70 -17.25 -17.02
C GLY A 72 -1.97 -17.00 -17.83
N LYS A 73 -1.92 -17.04 -19.17
CA LYS A 73 -3.08 -16.91 -20.07
C LYS A 73 -3.83 -18.24 -20.24
N ALA A 74 -4.44 -18.71 -19.16
CA ALA A 74 -5.16 -19.98 -19.15
C ALA A 74 -6.40 -19.90 -18.24
N GLY A 75 -7.28 -18.91 -18.45
CA GLY A 75 -8.45 -18.71 -17.62
C GLY A 75 -9.36 -17.59 -18.11
N ASN A 76 -10.23 -17.11 -17.24
CA ASN A 76 -11.25 -16.11 -17.53
C ASN A 76 -11.20 -14.90 -16.58
N SER A 77 -10.11 -14.72 -15.80
CA SER A 77 -9.95 -13.59 -14.91
C SER A 77 -9.33 -12.39 -15.65
N THR A 78 -9.70 -11.19 -15.24
CA THR A 78 -9.32 -9.93 -15.88
C THR A 78 -8.04 -9.35 -15.28
N VAL A 79 -7.09 -8.99 -16.12
CA VAL A 79 -5.99 -8.06 -15.81
C VAL A 79 -6.37 -6.70 -16.36
N PHE A 80 -6.31 -5.67 -15.54
CA PHE A 80 -6.73 -4.32 -15.89
C PHE A 80 -6.05 -3.85 -17.17
N THR A 81 -6.84 -3.37 -18.12
CA THR A 81 -6.43 -2.94 -19.48
C THR A 81 -5.81 -4.01 -20.38
N LYS A 82 -5.62 -5.25 -19.90
CA LYS A 82 -4.97 -6.38 -20.66
C LYS A 82 -5.96 -7.52 -20.96
N GLY A 83 -7.23 -7.35 -20.62
CA GLY A 83 -8.34 -8.26 -20.94
C GLY A 83 -8.48 -9.47 -20.01
N SER A 84 -9.53 -10.26 -20.28
CA SER A 84 -10.03 -11.37 -19.45
C SER A 84 -9.63 -12.74 -20.02
N SER A 85 -8.37 -13.09 -19.99
CA SER A 85 -7.93 -14.43 -20.45
C SER A 85 -6.88 -15.06 -19.53
N TRP A 86 -6.87 -14.63 -18.27
CA TRP A 86 -5.85 -15.02 -17.29
C TRP A 86 -6.39 -16.01 -16.28
N SER A 87 -5.54 -16.89 -15.80
CA SER A 87 -5.84 -17.66 -14.62
C SER A 87 -5.88 -16.76 -13.37
N PRO A 88 -6.72 -17.06 -12.36
CA PRO A 88 -6.98 -16.12 -11.26
C PRO A 88 -5.72 -15.75 -10.48
N GLN A 89 -4.78 -16.68 -10.26
CA GLN A 89 -3.53 -16.39 -9.58
C GLN A 89 -2.63 -15.40 -10.36
N TYR A 90 -2.62 -15.47 -11.70
CA TYR A 90 -1.85 -14.54 -12.52
C TYR A 90 -2.59 -13.22 -12.76
N ALA A 91 -3.92 -13.22 -12.79
CA ALA A 91 -4.70 -11.98 -12.77
C ALA A 91 -4.45 -11.23 -11.46
N GLY A 92 -4.56 -11.90 -10.33
CA GLY A 92 -4.24 -11.34 -9.02
C GLY A 92 -2.81 -10.83 -8.92
N PHE A 93 -1.83 -11.63 -9.40
CA PHE A 93 -0.41 -11.25 -9.46
C PHE A 93 -0.20 -9.94 -10.24
N LEU A 94 -0.68 -9.88 -11.47
CA LEU A 94 -0.47 -8.71 -12.33
C LEU A 94 -1.20 -7.48 -11.79
N ASN A 95 -2.45 -7.62 -11.36
CA ASN A 95 -3.21 -6.51 -10.79
C ASN A 95 -2.57 -5.98 -9.49
N ALA A 96 -1.99 -6.85 -8.65
CA ALA A 96 -1.26 -6.45 -7.45
C ALA A 96 0.06 -5.73 -7.78
N ALA A 97 0.80 -6.20 -8.81
CA ALA A 97 1.97 -5.50 -9.31
C ALA A 97 1.63 -4.11 -9.84
N LEU A 98 0.54 -3.99 -10.61
CA LEU A 98 0.06 -2.71 -11.14
C LEU A 98 -0.38 -1.76 -10.02
N ALA A 99 -1.14 -2.25 -9.04
CA ALA A 99 -1.58 -1.47 -7.89
C ALA A 99 -0.42 -0.82 -7.13
N HIS A 100 0.73 -1.51 -7.04
CA HIS A 100 1.89 -1.05 -6.28
C HIS A 100 2.99 -0.37 -7.11
N SER A 101 2.84 -0.29 -8.45
CA SER A 101 3.89 0.18 -9.35
C SER A 101 4.18 1.67 -9.24
N PHE A 102 3.20 2.49 -8.89
CA PHE A 102 3.37 3.94 -8.74
C PHE A 102 3.77 4.38 -7.33
N ASP A 103 3.79 3.47 -6.34
CA ASP A 103 3.88 3.84 -4.91
C ASP A 103 2.86 4.92 -4.51
N PHE A 104 1.68 4.86 -5.12
CA PHE A 104 0.58 5.81 -4.97
C PHE A 104 -0.65 5.19 -4.31
N ASP A 105 -0.57 3.90 -4.02
CA ASP A 105 -1.56 3.09 -3.34
C ASP A 105 -1.66 3.45 -1.86
N ASP A 106 -2.79 3.07 -1.28
CA ASP A 106 -3.14 3.34 0.10
C ASP A 106 -2.10 2.87 1.13
N THR A 107 -2.17 3.42 2.31
CA THR A 107 -1.26 3.07 3.42
C THR A 107 -2.02 2.95 4.72
N HIS A 108 -1.56 2.04 5.58
CA HIS A 108 -2.02 1.94 6.96
C HIS A 108 -0.84 2.26 7.88
N ALA A 109 -0.87 3.47 8.49
CA ALA A 109 0.28 4.04 9.17
C ALA A 109 0.78 3.17 10.33
N SER A 110 -0.11 2.76 11.25
CA SER A 110 0.26 1.95 12.41
C SER A 110 0.71 0.53 12.08
N SER A 111 0.48 0.05 10.85
CA SER A 111 0.97 -1.25 10.35
C SER A 111 2.16 -1.11 9.41
N ILE A 112 2.48 0.10 8.97
CA ILE A 112 3.60 0.43 8.08
C ILE A 112 3.55 -0.41 6.80
N LEU A 113 2.41 -0.39 6.10
CA LEU A 113 2.19 -1.21 4.90
C LEU A 113 1.10 -0.64 3.98
N HIS A 114 0.94 -1.27 2.82
CA HIS A 114 -0.02 -0.94 1.77
C HIS A 114 -1.04 -2.08 1.63
N PRO A 115 -2.17 -2.06 2.37
CA PRO A 115 -3.05 -3.23 2.44
C PRO A 115 -3.84 -3.48 1.15
N GLY A 116 -4.20 -2.42 0.43
CA GLY A 116 -4.99 -2.50 -0.80
C GLY A 116 -4.30 -3.23 -1.93
N ALA A 117 -2.96 -3.13 -2.01
CA ALA A 117 -2.19 -3.78 -3.06
C ALA A 117 -2.27 -5.33 -3.04
N THR A 118 -2.62 -5.92 -1.90
CA THR A 118 -2.84 -7.37 -1.79
C THR A 118 -4.31 -7.74 -1.71
N ALA A 119 -5.08 -7.05 -0.86
CA ALA A 119 -6.46 -7.41 -0.57
C ALA A 119 -7.41 -7.23 -1.77
N ILE A 120 -7.32 -6.09 -2.48
CA ILE A 120 -8.21 -5.78 -3.60
C ILE A 120 -7.96 -6.69 -4.80
N PRO A 121 -6.73 -6.88 -5.32
CA PRO A 121 -6.49 -7.77 -6.44
C PRO A 121 -6.85 -9.24 -6.15
N ALA A 122 -6.60 -9.72 -4.93
CA ALA A 122 -7.00 -11.05 -4.49
C ALA A 122 -8.52 -11.23 -4.50
N ALA A 123 -9.24 -10.26 -3.90
CA ALA A 123 -10.69 -10.27 -3.83
C ALA A 123 -11.35 -10.15 -5.20
N LEU A 124 -10.89 -9.23 -6.06
CA LEU A 124 -11.45 -9.04 -7.41
C LEU A 124 -11.28 -10.30 -8.27
N ALA A 125 -10.08 -10.89 -8.31
CA ALA A 125 -9.83 -12.09 -9.12
C ALA A 125 -10.68 -13.28 -8.64
N GLN A 126 -10.87 -13.43 -7.32
CA GLN A 126 -11.70 -14.51 -6.77
C GLN A 126 -13.19 -14.26 -6.96
N ALA A 127 -13.65 -13.01 -6.74
CA ALA A 127 -15.06 -12.66 -6.90
C ALA A 127 -15.51 -12.72 -8.37
N GLU A 128 -14.65 -12.32 -9.30
CA GLU A 128 -14.90 -12.49 -10.75
C GLU A 128 -15.04 -13.95 -11.12
N LEU A 129 -14.12 -14.82 -10.66
CA LEU A 129 -14.13 -16.27 -10.93
C LEU A 129 -15.45 -16.92 -10.49
N GLN A 130 -16.03 -16.48 -9.37
CA GLN A 130 -17.28 -17.02 -8.82
C GLN A 130 -18.54 -16.24 -9.27
N ASN A 131 -18.36 -15.12 -10.02
CA ASN A 131 -19.43 -14.18 -10.33
C ASN A 131 -20.18 -13.72 -9.07
N SER A 132 -19.44 -13.39 -8.02
CA SER A 132 -19.98 -13.01 -6.72
C SER A 132 -20.73 -11.69 -6.80
N ASP A 133 -21.70 -11.48 -5.90
CA ASP A 133 -22.31 -10.18 -5.71
C ASP A 133 -21.33 -9.18 -5.07
N GLY A 134 -21.65 -7.91 -5.16
CA GLY A 134 -20.77 -6.85 -4.68
C GLY A 134 -20.66 -6.78 -3.15
N LYS A 135 -21.65 -7.26 -2.38
CA LYS A 135 -21.54 -7.37 -0.92
C LYS A 135 -20.49 -8.39 -0.53
N THR A 136 -20.48 -9.54 -1.21
CA THR A 136 -19.46 -10.58 -1.04
C THR A 136 -18.07 -10.06 -1.41
N LEU A 137 -17.94 -9.30 -2.52
CA LEU A 137 -16.69 -8.64 -2.90
C LEU A 137 -16.22 -7.68 -1.82
N LEU A 138 -17.07 -6.74 -1.39
CA LEU A 138 -16.71 -5.73 -0.38
C LEU A 138 -16.34 -6.38 0.95
N LEU A 139 -17.06 -7.41 1.39
CA LEU A 139 -16.72 -8.16 2.59
C LEU A 139 -15.36 -8.87 2.46
N GLY A 140 -15.09 -9.49 1.30
CA GLY A 140 -13.78 -10.10 1.03
C GLY A 140 -12.64 -9.08 1.09
N ILE A 141 -12.83 -7.90 0.49
CA ILE A 141 -11.88 -6.79 0.58
C ILE A 141 -11.69 -6.39 2.06
N ALA A 142 -12.77 -6.13 2.80
CA ALA A 142 -12.70 -5.72 4.20
C ALA A 142 -11.90 -6.73 5.06
N VAL A 143 -12.20 -8.01 4.92
CA VAL A 143 -11.51 -9.10 5.64
C VAL A 143 -10.02 -9.15 5.27
N GLY A 144 -9.71 -9.02 3.98
CA GLY A 144 -8.32 -8.95 3.49
C GLY A 144 -7.53 -7.79 4.09
N TYR A 145 -8.12 -6.59 4.08
CA TYR A 145 -7.51 -5.42 4.71
C TYR A 145 -7.32 -5.61 6.21
N GLU A 146 -8.37 -6.05 6.90
CA GLU A 146 -8.37 -6.21 8.35
C GLU A 146 -7.24 -7.13 8.82
N ILE A 147 -7.12 -8.30 8.21
CA ILE A 147 -6.08 -9.26 8.58
C ILE A 147 -4.69 -8.73 8.21
N THR A 148 -4.53 -8.09 7.04
CA THR A 148 -3.25 -7.47 6.65
C THR A 148 -2.83 -6.40 7.65
N CYS A 149 -3.74 -5.49 8.01
CA CYS A 149 -3.45 -4.38 8.92
C CYS A 149 -3.12 -4.87 10.34
N ARG A 150 -3.88 -5.82 10.88
CA ARG A 150 -3.65 -6.36 12.23
C ARG A 150 -2.31 -7.10 12.33
N ILE A 151 -1.97 -7.93 11.34
CA ILE A 151 -0.68 -8.65 11.33
C ILE A 151 0.47 -7.65 11.14
N GLY A 152 0.33 -6.66 10.25
CA GLY A 152 1.32 -5.61 10.06
C GLY A 152 1.56 -4.78 11.33
N ARG A 153 0.49 -4.40 12.04
CA ARG A 153 0.57 -3.72 13.35
C ARG A 153 1.32 -4.60 14.38
N ALA A 154 1.07 -5.90 14.36
CA ALA A 154 1.76 -6.84 15.25
C ALA A 154 3.26 -7.00 14.92
N PHE A 155 3.67 -6.87 13.65
CA PHE A 155 5.08 -6.81 13.25
C PHE A 155 5.75 -5.50 13.64
N ASN A 156 4.99 -4.39 13.61
CA ASN A 156 5.44 -3.02 13.82
C ASN A 156 6.70 -2.66 13.01
N TYR A 157 7.55 -1.73 13.49
CA TYR A 157 8.85 -1.41 12.86
C TYR A 157 9.86 -2.56 12.89
N GLY A 158 9.66 -3.58 13.74
CA GLY A 158 10.57 -4.71 13.85
C GLY A 158 10.72 -5.52 12.56
N GLY A 159 9.71 -5.52 11.68
CA GLY A 159 9.80 -6.10 10.35
C GLY A 159 10.78 -5.33 9.46
N TYR A 160 10.64 -4.02 9.41
CA TYR A 160 11.53 -3.13 8.63
C TYR A 160 12.97 -3.16 9.13
N THR A 161 13.20 -3.11 10.43
CA THR A 161 14.57 -3.16 11.00
C THR A 161 15.29 -4.48 10.69
N ARG A 162 14.55 -5.56 10.39
CA ARG A 162 15.08 -6.82 9.90
C ARG A 162 15.17 -6.90 8.36
N GLY A 163 14.82 -5.85 7.66
CA GLY A 163 14.88 -5.76 6.20
C GLY A 163 13.72 -6.45 5.48
N PHE A 164 12.53 -6.54 6.11
CA PHE A 164 11.33 -7.09 5.49
C PHE A 164 10.29 -6.01 5.21
N HIS A 165 9.58 -6.16 4.09
CA HIS A 165 8.49 -5.29 3.67
C HIS A 165 7.15 -5.83 4.20
N ASN A 166 6.57 -5.16 5.20
CA ASN A 166 5.33 -5.60 5.85
C ASN A 166 4.18 -5.81 4.86
N THR A 167 4.10 -5.03 3.78
CA THR A 167 3.08 -5.21 2.71
C THR A 167 3.04 -6.63 2.18
N SER A 168 4.18 -7.28 2.01
CA SER A 168 4.27 -8.65 1.51
C SER A 168 4.12 -9.67 2.63
N THR A 169 4.89 -9.51 3.72
CA THR A 169 4.93 -10.50 4.81
C THR A 169 3.61 -10.62 5.57
N ALA A 170 2.86 -9.53 5.73
CA ALA A 170 1.50 -9.53 6.29
C ALA A 170 0.42 -9.73 5.21
N GLY A 171 0.62 -9.13 4.03
CA GLY A 171 -0.39 -9.10 2.96
C GLY A 171 -0.76 -10.46 2.40
N ILE A 172 0.14 -11.46 2.44
CA ILE A 172 -0.19 -12.81 2.01
C ILE A 172 -1.30 -13.42 2.87
N PHE A 173 -1.30 -13.19 4.19
CA PHE A 173 -2.34 -13.66 5.08
C PHE A 173 -3.69 -12.97 4.81
N GLY A 174 -3.64 -11.65 4.52
CA GLY A 174 -4.82 -10.90 4.11
C GLY A 174 -5.38 -11.35 2.76
N ALA A 175 -4.52 -11.62 1.78
CA ALA A 175 -4.94 -12.17 0.49
C ALA A 175 -5.60 -13.55 0.64
N VAL A 176 -5.03 -14.45 1.46
CA VAL A 176 -5.68 -15.74 1.81
C VAL A 176 -7.02 -15.52 2.47
N ALA A 177 -7.11 -14.56 3.40
CA ALA A 177 -8.35 -14.26 4.11
C ALA A 177 -9.44 -13.75 3.16
N ALA A 178 -9.11 -12.83 2.23
CA ALA A 178 -10.02 -12.32 1.20
C ALA A 178 -10.55 -13.44 0.29
N ILE A 179 -9.64 -14.24 -0.27
CA ILE A 179 -9.97 -15.37 -1.15
C ILE A 179 -10.86 -16.38 -0.40
N SER A 180 -10.45 -16.78 0.81
CA SER A 180 -11.17 -17.76 1.63
C SER A 180 -12.58 -17.31 2.00
N LYS A 181 -12.74 -16.01 2.34
CA LYS A 181 -14.04 -15.43 2.65
C LYS A 181 -14.97 -15.44 1.45
N ILE A 182 -14.52 -15.00 0.29
CA ILE A 182 -15.31 -14.99 -0.94
C ILE A 182 -15.69 -16.42 -1.35
N LYS A 183 -14.76 -17.37 -1.20
CA LYS A 183 -15.03 -18.80 -1.51
C LYS A 183 -15.99 -19.48 -0.51
N GLY A 184 -16.17 -18.93 0.68
CA GLY A 184 -16.96 -19.58 1.74
C GLY A 184 -16.31 -20.86 2.27
N LEU A 185 -14.98 -20.85 2.45
CA LEU A 185 -14.23 -22.01 2.91
C LEU A 185 -14.57 -22.37 4.37
N SER A 186 -14.47 -23.67 4.70
CA SER A 186 -14.62 -24.16 6.06
C SER A 186 -13.45 -23.70 6.96
N PHE A 187 -13.66 -23.74 8.29
CA PHE A 187 -12.64 -23.40 9.26
C PHE A 187 -11.32 -24.16 9.03
N ASP A 188 -11.39 -25.46 8.79
CA ASP A 188 -10.20 -26.31 8.59
C ASP A 188 -9.48 -25.95 7.28
N GLN A 189 -10.21 -25.65 6.20
CA GLN A 189 -9.61 -25.18 4.95
C GLN A 189 -8.94 -23.83 5.12
N VAL A 190 -9.59 -22.86 5.80
CA VAL A 190 -8.98 -21.54 6.10
C VAL A 190 -7.73 -21.73 6.94
N LYS A 191 -7.77 -22.55 7.98
CA LYS A 191 -6.63 -22.81 8.87
C LYS A 191 -5.44 -23.42 8.12
N ASN A 192 -5.70 -24.39 7.24
CA ASN A 192 -4.68 -24.98 6.40
C ASN A 192 -4.11 -23.96 5.40
N ALA A 193 -4.95 -23.13 4.75
CA ALA A 193 -4.50 -22.11 3.82
C ALA A 193 -3.60 -21.05 4.49
N ILE A 194 -3.99 -20.55 5.66
CA ILE A 194 -3.18 -19.64 6.49
C ILE A 194 -1.86 -20.32 6.92
N GLY A 195 -1.93 -21.63 7.26
CA GLY A 195 -0.75 -22.43 7.62
C GLY A 195 0.26 -22.58 6.49
N LEU A 196 -0.22 -22.81 5.28
CA LEU A 196 0.60 -22.93 4.06
C LEU A 196 1.19 -21.57 3.66
N ALA A 197 0.39 -20.50 3.74
CA ALA A 197 0.81 -19.13 3.43
C ALA A 197 1.97 -18.66 4.32
N GLY A 198 2.03 -19.08 5.58
CA GLY A 198 3.12 -18.78 6.50
C GLY A 198 4.50 -19.23 6.00
N SER A 199 4.54 -20.28 5.17
CA SER A 199 5.80 -20.76 4.55
C SER A 199 6.18 -20.00 3.28
N LYS A 200 5.31 -19.12 2.78
CA LYS A 200 5.50 -18.36 1.55
C LYS A 200 5.67 -16.86 1.80
N ALA A 201 5.37 -16.39 3.02
CA ALA A 201 5.56 -15.00 3.39
C ALA A 201 7.02 -14.58 3.18
N SER A 202 7.21 -13.49 2.43
CA SER A 202 8.54 -13.02 1.99
C SER A 202 8.51 -11.52 1.68
N GLY A 203 9.61 -10.95 1.21
CA GLY A 203 9.69 -9.56 0.76
C GLY A 203 10.90 -8.82 1.36
N SER A 204 12.11 -9.01 0.78
CA SER A 204 13.32 -8.32 1.21
C SER A 204 13.32 -6.87 0.74
N MET A 205 13.77 -5.95 1.59
CA MET A 205 13.94 -4.54 1.26
C MET A 205 15.27 -4.22 0.55
N GLN A 206 16.01 -5.23 0.08
CA GLN A 206 17.28 -5.06 -0.63
C GLN A 206 17.16 -4.17 -1.89
N PHE A 207 15.96 -4.02 -2.45
CA PHE A 207 15.69 -3.13 -3.59
C PHE A 207 16.06 -1.66 -3.33
N LEU A 208 16.17 -1.24 -2.08
CA LEU A 208 16.58 0.13 -1.72
C LEU A 208 18.03 0.45 -2.09
N ASP A 209 18.88 -0.58 -2.27
CA ASP A 209 20.29 -0.37 -2.62
C ASP A 209 20.49 0.12 -4.05
N ASN A 210 19.58 -0.22 -4.97
CA ASN A 210 19.76 0.06 -6.39
C ASN A 210 18.49 0.49 -7.13
N GLY A 211 17.40 0.80 -6.40
CA GLY A 211 16.15 1.25 -6.99
C GLY A 211 15.47 0.21 -7.89
N SER A 212 15.67 -1.09 -7.64
CA SER A 212 15.08 -2.16 -8.43
C SER A 212 13.58 -2.32 -8.22
N TRP A 213 12.90 -3.01 -9.15
CA TRP A 213 11.43 -3.16 -9.14
C TRP A 213 10.89 -4.21 -8.18
N ASN A 214 11.72 -4.80 -7.32
CA ASN A 214 11.30 -5.84 -6.37
C ASN A 214 10.13 -5.38 -5.49
N LYS A 215 10.15 -4.12 -5.02
CA LYS A 215 9.05 -3.57 -4.23
C LYS A 215 7.70 -3.75 -4.93
N ARG A 216 7.63 -3.42 -6.22
CA ARG A 216 6.40 -3.50 -7.04
C ARG A 216 5.83 -4.92 -7.12
N LEU A 217 6.70 -5.94 -7.03
CA LEU A 217 6.34 -7.36 -7.10
C LEU A 217 6.00 -7.99 -5.74
N HIS A 218 6.30 -7.34 -4.62
CA HIS A 218 6.05 -7.90 -3.29
C HIS A 218 4.57 -8.27 -3.07
N PRO A 219 3.58 -7.36 -3.33
CA PRO A 219 2.17 -7.74 -3.22
C PRO A 219 1.75 -8.75 -4.29
N ALA A 220 2.37 -8.72 -5.48
CA ALA A 220 2.10 -9.67 -6.55
C ALA A 220 2.43 -11.11 -6.14
N PHE A 221 3.63 -11.35 -5.60
CA PHE A 221 4.02 -12.65 -5.07
C PHE A 221 3.11 -13.09 -3.92
N ALA A 222 2.74 -12.18 -3.02
CA ALA A 222 1.84 -12.47 -1.92
C ALA A 222 0.47 -12.95 -2.41
N VAL A 223 -0.11 -12.28 -3.42
CA VAL A 223 -1.41 -12.65 -3.99
C VAL A 223 -1.34 -13.96 -4.76
N HIS A 224 -0.31 -14.16 -5.60
CA HIS A 224 -0.11 -15.42 -6.32
C HIS A 224 -0.03 -16.59 -5.36
N ASP A 225 0.83 -16.49 -4.33
CA ASP A 225 1.06 -17.57 -3.38
C ASP A 225 -0.13 -17.76 -2.42
N ALA A 226 -0.99 -16.76 -2.22
CA ALA A 226 -2.26 -16.89 -1.53
C ALA A 226 -3.23 -17.81 -2.30
N PHE A 227 -3.37 -17.61 -3.62
CA PHE A 227 -4.16 -18.52 -4.47
C PHE A 227 -3.65 -19.95 -4.42
N VAL A 228 -2.32 -20.13 -4.50
CA VAL A 228 -1.69 -21.47 -4.39
C VAL A 228 -1.98 -22.10 -3.02
N SER A 229 -1.85 -21.34 -1.93
CA SER A 229 -2.10 -21.82 -0.57
C SER A 229 -3.55 -22.24 -0.37
N VAL A 230 -4.50 -21.46 -0.89
CA VAL A 230 -5.93 -21.77 -0.84
C VAL A 230 -6.23 -23.04 -1.65
N ALA A 231 -5.75 -23.15 -2.88
CA ALA A 231 -5.98 -24.31 -3.74
C ALA A 231 -5.42 -25.61 -3.12
N LEU A 232 -4.24 -25.55 -2.50
CA LEU A 232 -3.64 -26.68 -1.79
C LEU A 232 -4.49 -27.09 -0.58
N ALA A 233 -4.99 -26.12 0.20
CA ALA A 233 -5.84 -26.40 1.36
C ALA A 233 -7.19 -27.01 0.95
N GLU A 234 -7.82 -26.57 -0.14
CA GLU A 234 -9.03 -27.17 -0.70
C GLU A 234 -8.79 -28.60 -1.18
N ALA A 235 -7.61 -28.89 -1.71
CA ALA A 235 -7.20 -30.23 -2.12
C ALA A 235 -6.85 -31.17 -0.93
N GLY A 236 -6.93 -30.67 0.32
CA GLY A 236 -6.69 -31.45 1.53
C GLY A 236 -5.22 -31.41 2.03
N VAL A 237 -4.38 -30.51 1.51
CA VAL A 237 -3.02 -30.35 2.03
C VAL A 237 -3.06 -29.70 3.40
N VAL A 238 -2.39 -30.35 4.38
CA VAL A 238 -2.36 -29.89 5.77
C VAL A 238 -1.30 -28.80 5.94
N GLY A 239 -1.72 -27.64 6.45
CA GLY A 239 -0.84 -26.52 6.79
C GLY A 239 -0.38 -26.52 8.25
N ALA A 240 0.59 -25.66 8.57
CA ALA A 240 1.04 -25.45 9.94
C ALA A 240 -0.12 -24.90 10.80
N THR A 241 -0.26 -25.41 12.01
CA THR A 241 -1.42 -25.08 12.89
C THR A 241 -1.31 -23.71 13.58
N ARG A 242 -0.10 -23.17 13.71
CA ARG A 242 0.20 -21.90 14.41
C ARG A 242 1.20 -21.05 13.61
N PRO A 243 0.90 -20.72 12.34
CA PRO A 243 1.86 -20.05 11.45
C PRO A 243 2.10 -18.58 11.85
N ILE A 244 1.21 -17.96 12.63
CA ILE A 244 1.32 -16.58 13.08
C ILE A 244 2.08 -16.50 14.40
N GLU A 245 1.53 -17.07 15.48
CA GLU A 245 2.03 -16.94 16.85
C GLU A 245 2.99 -18.03 17.31
N GLY A 246 3.14 -19.10 16.54
CA GLY A 246 3.94 -20.28 16.92
C GLY A 246 5.42 -19.96 17.12
N LYS A 247 6.16 -20.93 17.70
CA LYS A 247 7.61 -20.82 17.99
C LYS A 247 8.44 -20.35 16.79
N PHE A 248 8.08 -20.78 15.60
CA PHE A 248 8.69 -20.39 14.32
C PHE A 248 7.69 -19.64 13.41
N GLY A 249 6.61 -19.11 13.99
CA GLY A 249 5.59 -18.36 13.28
C GLY A 249 6.06 -16.99 12.79
N ALA A 250 5.23 -16.35 11.98
CA ALA A 250 5.55 -15.11 11.30
C ALA A 250 5.96 -13.98 12.27
N LEU A 251 5.30 -13.87 13.44
CA LEU A 251 5.64 -12.87 14.46
C LEU A 251 7.09 -13.00 14.95
N VAL A 252 7.59 -14.23 15.10
CA VAL A 252 8.99 -14.47 15.53
C VAL A 252 9.97 -14.29 14.38
N SER A 253 9.58 -14.80 13.20
CA SER A 253 10.48 -14.88 12.05
C SER A 253 10.76 -13.51 11.45
N PHE A 254 9.73 -12.66 11.34
CA PHE A 254 9.85 -11.37 10.66
C PHE A 254 10.12 -10.18 11.56
N SER A 255 9.80 -10.24 12.85
CA SER A 255 10.02 -9.11 13.76
C SER A 255 10.58 -9.53 15.11
N ALA A 256 11.61 -8.80 15.58
CA ALA A 256 12.16 -8.98 16.92
C ALA A 256 11.30 -8.32 18.01
N THR A 257 10.45 -7.37 17.64
CA THR A 257 9.63 -6.56 18.57
C THR A 257 8.14 -6.84 18.40
N SER A 258 7.77 -7.93 17.72
CA SER A 258 6.36 -8.29 17.48
C SER A 258 5.59 -8.60 18.77
N THR A 259 4.28 -8.35 18.70
CA THR A 259 3.36 -8.58 19.83
C THR A 259 2.07 -9.24 19.32
N THR A 260 1.37 -9.94 20.20
CA THR A 260 0.00 -10.39 19.94
C THR A 260 -1.06 -9.46 20.54
N VAL A 261 -0.64 -8.42 21.26
CA VAL A 261 -1.56 -7.41 21.84
C VAL A 261 -2.26 -6.67 20.71
N GLY A 262 -3.57 -6.59 20.77
CA GLY A 262 -4.41 -5.94 19.75
C GLY A 262 -4.62 -6.76 18.48
N LEU A 263 -3.94 -7.88 18.29
CA LEU A 263 -4.01 -8.64 17.03
C LEU A 263 -5.41 -9.27 16.80
N THR A 264 -6.04 -9.79 17.83
CA THR A 264 -7.38 -10.39 17.75
C THR A 264 -8.43 -9.68 18.61
N ASP A 265 -8.05 -8.60 19.29
CA ASP A 265 -8.95 -7.87 20.17
C ASP A 265 -10.09 -7.25 19.36
N ASN A 266 -11.33 -7.43 19.80
CA ASN A 266 -12.53 -6.89 19.16
C ASN A 266 -12.67 -7.19 17.65
N LEU A 267 -12.10 -8.30 17.13
CA LEU A 267 -12.27 -8.72 15.75
C LEU A 267 -13.75 -8.77 15.34
N GLY A 268 -14.11 -8.14 14.22
CA GLY A 268 -15.48 -8.05 13.71
C GLY A 268 -16.37 -7.04 14.42
N LYS A 269 -15.84 -6.32 15.44
CA LYS A 269 -16.53 -5.22 16.13
C LYS A 269 -15.83 -3.88 15.89
N GLU A 270 -14.50 -3.89 15.92
CA GLU A 270 -13.65 -2.75 15.60
C GLU A 270 -12.84 -3.10 14.36
N TRP A 271 -12.93 -2.25 13.35
CA TRP A 271 -12.28 -2.45 12.05
C TRP A 271 -11.09 -1.51 11.90
N VAL A 272 -9.90 -2.03 12.13
CA VAL A 272 -8.66 -1.23 12.07
C VAL A 272 -8.34 -0.75 10.64
N PHE A 273 -8.83 -1.44 9.63
CA PHE A 273 -8.64 -0.99 8.24
C PHE A 273 -9.28 0.37 7.96
N GLY A 274 -10.25 0.82 8.74
CA GLY A 274 -10.86 2.14 8.63
C GLY A 274 -9.85 3.29 8.71
N GLU A 275 -8.71 3.07 9.39
CA GLU A 275 -7.59 4.01 9.50
C GLU A 275 -6.76 4.12 8.21
N THR A 276 -7.03 3.29 7.18
CA THR A 276 -6.26 3.31 5.92
C THR A 276 -6.33 4.65 5.23
N ALA A 277 -5.18 5.22 4.88
CA ALA A 277 -5.04 6.50 4.22
C ALA A 277 -4.90 6.35 2.71
N ILE A 278 -5.54 7.24 1.93
CA ILE A 278 -5.34 7.36 0.47
C ILE A 278 -4.21 8.36 0.23
N LYS A 279 -3.20 7.98 -0.55
CA LYS A 279 -2.07 8.85 -0.86
C LYS A 279 -2.43 9.97 -1.83
N PRO A 280 -2.06 11.23 -1.54
CA PRO A 280 -2.17 12.34 -2.49
C PRO A 280 -1.04 12.42 -3.51
N PHE A 281 0.12 11.77 -3.24
CA PHE A 281 1.34 11.87 -4.07
C PHE A 281 1.93 10.49 -4.36
N PRO A 282 2.52 10.26 -5.56
CA PRO A 282 3.10 8.98 -5.96
C PRO A 282 4.53 8.79 -5.40
N ALA A 283 4.68 8.86 -4.08
CA ALA A 283 5.96 8.79 -3.37
C ALA A 283 5.82 8.07 -2.02
N CYS A 284 6.92 7.77 -1.37
CA CYS A 284 6.92 7.22 -0.01
C CYS A 284 6.11 8.10 0.93
N ARG A 285 5.22 7.48 1.73
CA ARG A 285 4.31 8.20 2.65
C ARG A 285 5.04 9.19 3.56
N MET A 286 6.27 8.87 3.95
CA MET A 286 7.10 9.67 4.84
C MET A 286 7.54 11.03 4.25
N THR A 287 7.32 11.26 2.95
CA THR A 287 7.64 12.56 2.29
C THR A 287 6.44 13.50 2.18
N HIS A 288 5.22 13.00 2.41
CA HIS A 288 3.99 13.72 2.04
C HIS A 288 3.79 15.02 2.82
N SER A 289 4.00 15.01 4.14
CA SER A 289 3.92 16.24 4.95
C SER A 289 4.91 17.31 4.47
N ALA A 290 6.11 16.89 4.00
CA ALA A 290 7.08 17.81 3.42
C ALA A 290 6.59 18.43 2.11
N ILE A 291 6.03 17.59 1.22
CA ILE A 291 5.46 18.07 -0.06
C ILE A 291 4.41 19.14 0.19
N GLU A 292 3.49 18.92 1.13
CA GLU A 292 2.42 19.89 1.46
C GLU A 292 2.97 21.19 2.04
N VAL A 293 3.82 21.10 3.07
CA VAL A 293 4.41 22.27 3.75
C VAL A 293 5.24 23.08 2.79
N VAL A 294 6.09 22.42 2.00
CA VAL A 294 7.00 23.10 1.06
C VAL A 294 6.23 23.73 -0.10
N SER A 295 5.23 23.05 -0.66
CA SER A 295 4.38 23.61 -1.72
C SER A 295 3.64 24.85 -1.28
N LYS A 296 3.10 24.86 -0.06
CA LYS A 296 2.44 26.04 0.52
C LYS A 296 3.42 27.18 0.71
N MET A 297 4.58 26.92 1.29
CA MET A 297 5.62 27.93 1.51
C MET A 297 6.17 28.50 0.18
N ALA A 298 6.31 27.67 -0.86
CA ALA A 298 6.73 28.12 -2.18
C ALA A 298 5.74 29.12 -2.80
N GLN A 299 4.43 28.88 -2.64
CA GLN A 299 3.39 29.81 -3.09
C GLN A 299 3.46 31.13 -2.32
N GLU A 300 3.61 31.08 -0.98
CA GLU A 300 3.75 32.27 -0.14
C GLU A 300 5.03 33.07 -0.47
N ALA A 301 6.15 32.37 -0.70
CA ALA A 301 7.42 32.98 -1.08
C ALA A 301 7.34 33.71 -2.43
N LYS A 302 6.65 33.09 -3.42
CA LYS A 302 6.43 33.70 -4.73
C LYS A 302 5.60 34.99 -4.66
N VAL A 303 4.56 35.00 -3.82
CA VAL A 303 3.73 36.20 -3.59
C VAL A 303 4.53 37.33 -2.92
N ASN A 304 5.46 37.00 -2.02
CA ASN A 304 6.24 37.92 -1.24
C ASN A 304 7.64 38.22 -1.82
N ASP A 305 7.93 37.77 -3.04
CA ASP A 305 9.25 37.88 -3.73
C ASP A 305 10.44 37.41 -2.87
N LYS A 306 10.22 36.34 -2.06
CA LYS A 306 11.28 35.75 -1.24
C LYS A 306 12.04 34.69 -2.01
N LYS A 307 13.38 34.68 -1.86
CA LYS A 307 14.27 33.70 -2.51
C LYS A 307 14.86 32.76 -1.47
N ILE A 308 14.78 31.46 -1.75
CA ILE A 308 15.29 30.43 -0.85
C ILE A 308 16.83 30.32 -0.94
N GLU A 309 17.49 30.34 0.20
CA GLU A 309 18.91 30.04 0.34
C GLU A 309 19.12 28.56 0.68
N HIS A 310 18.40 28.03 1.70
CA HIS A 310 18.56 26.69 2.23
C HIS A 310 17.29 26.15 2.90
N PHE A 311 17.11 24.82 2.89
CA PHE A 311 16.06 24.10 3.62
C PHE A 311 16.71 23.20 4.68
N THR A 312 16.23 23.27 5.92
CA THR A 312 16.49 22.24 6.93
C THR A 312 15.21 21.45 7.20
N VAL A 313 15.20 20.20 6.77
CA VAL A 313 14.05 19.29 6.91
C VAL A 313 14.28 18.40 8.12
N VAL A 314 13.39 18.46 9.12
CA VAL A 314 13.51 17.73 10.38
C VAL A 314 12.49 16.59 10.41
N LEU A 315 12.98 15.37 10.56
CA LEU A 315 12.22 14.11 10.55
C LEU A 315 12.29 13.38 11.88
N SER A 316 11.33 12.46 12.11
CA SER A 316 11.48 11.41 13.11
C SER A 316 12.59 10.42 12.72
N PRO A 317 13.18 9.66 13.67
CA PRO A 317 14.17 8.62 13.36
C PRO A 317 13.65 7.56 12.36
N GLY A 318 12.39 7.15 12.49
CA GLY A 318 11.76 6.17 11.59
C GLY A 318 11.65 6.69 10.16
N CYS A 319 11.12 7.90 9.96
CA CYS A 319 11.08 8.56 8.65
C CYS A 319 12.46 8.74 8.04
N TYR A 320 13.41 9.24 8.82
CA TYR A 320 14.77 9.45 8.34
C TYR A 320 15.38 8.19 7.76
N THR A 321 15.25 7.05 8.44
CA THR A 321 15.83 5.77 7.97
C THR A 321 15.39 5.43 6.55
N LEU A 322 14.15 5.75 6.18
CA LEU A 322 13.58 5.41 4.86
C LEU A 322 13.91 6.43 3.78
N VAL A 323 13.84 7.73 4.07
CA VAL A 323 13.86 8.79 3.05
C VAL A 323 14.92 9.87 3.26
N GLY A 324 15.61 9.88 4.42
CA GLY A 324 16.47 10.97 4.86
C GLY A 324 17.99 10.84 4.67
N PRO A 325 18.60 9.62 4.66
CA PRO A 325 20.06 9.53 4.57
C PRO A 325 20.63 10.20 3.33
N PRO A 326 21.75 10.96 3.44
CA PRO A 326 22.31 11.77 2.37
C PRO A 326 23.21 10.91 1.45
N ASP A 327 22.67 9.89 0.82
CA ASP A 327 23.40 9.15 -0.22
C ASP A 327 23.23 9.81 -1.60
N PRO A 328 24.18 9.60 -2.54
CA PRO A 328 24.15 10.24 -3.84
C PRO A 328 22.88 9.96 -4.66
N ASN A 329 22.31 8.75 -4.57
CA ASN A 329 21.12 8.38 -5.33
C ASN A 329 19.84 8.97 -4.71
N ARG A 330 19.87 9.37 -3.43
CA ARG A 330 18.76 10.10 -2.81
C ARG A 330 18.85 11.59 -3.05
N ILE A 331 20.05 12.17 -3.02
CA ILE A 331 20.21 13.62 -3.32
C ILE A 331 19.90 13.87 -4.80
N HIS A 332 20.46 13.05 -5.69
CA HIS A 332 20.25 13.13 -7.13
C HIS A 332 19.76 11.77 -7.66
N PRO A 333 18.45 11.50 -7.61
CA PRO A 333 17.88 10.21 -8.00
C PRO A 333 18.11 9.94 -9.49
N LYS A 334 18.44 8.69 -9.81
CA LYS A 334 18.65 8.21 -11.17
C LYS A 334 17.52 7.30 -11.67
N THR A 335 16.74 6.79 -10.75
CA THR A 335 15.57 5.94 -11.05
C THR A 335 14.32 6.50 -10.38
N VAL A 336 13.16 6.11 -10.89
CA VAL A 336 11.87 6.48 -10.29
C VAL A 336 11.82 6.05 -8.82
N VAL A 337 12.33 4.85 -8.50
CA VAL A 337 12.34 4.33 -7.14
C VAL A 337 13.22 5.18 -6.22
N ASP A 338 14.40 5.60 -6.68
CA ASP A 338 15.25 6.51 -5.91
C ASP A 338 14.51 7.81 -5.58
N GLY A 339 13.83 8.41 -6.59
CA GLY A 339 13.02 9.61 -6.42
C GLY A 339 11.84 9.43 -5.47
N GLN A 340 11.17 8.27 -5.51
CA GLN A 340 10.06 7.94 -4.59
C GLN A 340 10.50 7.89 -3.12
N PHE A 341 11.76 7.54 -2.85
CA PHE A 341 12.32 7.40 -1.50
C PHE A 341 13.31 8.52 -1.14
N SER A 342 13.28 9.65 -1.86
CA SER A 342 14.16 10.80 -1.64
C SER A 342 13.43 11.98 -1.02
N MET A 343 13.75 12.35 0.21
CA MET A 343 13.27 13.60 0.80
C MET A 343 13.80 14.82 0.04
N TYR A 344 15.03 14.78 -0.44
CA TYR A 344 15.68 15.85 -1.21
C TYR A 344 14.91 16.16 -2.49
N TYR A 345 14.66 15.13 -3.29
CA TYR A 345 13.95 15.25 -4.56
C TYR A 345 12.50 15.68 -4.37
N GLN A 346 11.77 15.11 -3.39
CA GLN A 346 10.38 15.43 -3.15
C GLN A 346 10.20 16.87 -2.67
N VAL A 347 11.11 17.38 -1.84
CA VAL A 347 11.14 18.80 -1.42
C VAL A 347 11.46 19.72 -2.59
N ALA A 348 12.45 19.39 -3.42
CA ALA A 348 12.82 20.19 -4.60
C ALA A 348 11.67 20.28 -5.61
N ILE A 349 11.01 19.16 -5.91
CA ILE A 349 9.83 19.09 -6.79
C ILE A 349 8.67 19.91 -6.22
N ALA A 350 8.38 19.76 -4.93
CA ALA A 350 7.30 20.48 -4.27
C ALA A 350 7.52 22.00 -4.28
N TRP A 351 8.78 22.44 -4.13
CA TRP A 351 9.14 23.83 -4.22
C TRP A 351 8.96 24.41 -5.62
N GLN A 352 9.44 23.71 -6.64
CA GLN A 352 9.46 24.20 -8.03
C GLN A 352 8.11 24.09 -8.73
N PHE A 353 7.40 22.98 -8.55
CA PHE A 353 6.20 22.63 -9.32
C PHE A 353 4.92 22.56 -8.49
N GLY A 354 5.02 22.59 -7.15
CA GLY A 354 3.89 22.39 -6.27
C GLY A 354 3.48 20.93 -6.14
N MET A 355 2.35 20.68 -5.48
CA MET A 355 1.91 19.33 -5.13
C MET A 355 1.04 18.64 -6.19
N ASP A 356 0.57 19.32 -7.22
CA ASP A 356 -0.37 18.78 -8.21
C ASP A 356 0.31 18.16 -9.45
N ILE A 357 1.64 18.07 -9.49
CA ILE A 357 2.40 17.57 -10.64
C ILE A 357 2.14 16.06 -10.91
N GLY A 358 1.77 15.29 -9.89
CA GLY A 358 1.48 13.85 -10.03
C GLY A 358 2.68 13.05 -10.52
N TRP A 359 2.42 12.02 -11.35
CA TRP A 359 3.47 11.13 -11.88
C TRP A 359 4.50 11.85 -12.75
N GLY A 360 4.12 12.96 -13.41
CA GLY A 360 5.01 13.77 -14.25
C GLY A 360 6.23 14.34 -13.50
N MET A 361 6.22 14.29 -12.15
CA MET A 361 7.40 14.69 -11.38
C MET A 361 8.65 13.90 -11.76
N TYR A 362 8.54 12.62 -12.11
CA TYR A 362 9.68 11.76 -12.42
C TYR A 362 10.31 12.04 -13.78
N GLU A 363 9.65 12.82 -14.64
CA GLU A 363 10.25 13.38 -15.87
C GLU A 363 11.20 14.55 -15.59
N LYS A 364 11.26 15.03 -14.33
CA LYS A 364 12.06 16.18 -13.88
C LYS A 364 13.36 15.80 -13.15
N MET A 365 13.73 14.51 -13.14
CA MET A 365 14.94 14.06 -12.41
C MET A 365 16.23 14.66 -12.94
N GLU A 366 16.30 14.98 -14.22
CA GLU A 366 17.47 15.62 -14.88
C GLU A 366 17.31 17.15 -15.02
N ASP A 367 16.25 17.75 -14.48
CA ASP A 367 16.01 19.18 -14.54
C ASP A 367 17.08 19.91 -13.69
N PRO A 368 17.88 20.85 -14.30
CA PRO A 368 18.97 21.52 -13.59
C PRO A 368 18.50 22.35 -12.39
N GLU A 369 17.29 22.93 -12.43
CA GLU A 369 16.75 23.71 -11.33
C GLU A 369 16.36 22.81 -10.15
N VAL A 370 15.79 21.64 -10.44
CA VAL A 370 15.49 20.63 -9.40
C VAL A 370 16.78 20.12 -8.77
N THR A 371 17.77 19.77 -9.59
CA THR A 371 19.08 19.28 -9.11
C THR A 371 19.74 20.33 -8.20
N ALA A 372 19.77 21.59 -8.61
CA ALA A 372 20.33 22.68 -7.81
C ALA A 372 19.55 22.94 -6.50
N LEU A 373 18.24 22.65 -6.48
CA LEU A 373 17.45 22.73 -5.24
C LEU A 373 17.75 21.57 -4.30
N CYS A 374 17.97 20.35 -4.81
CA CYS A 374 18.35 19.20 -3.98
C CYS A 374 19.63 19.49 -3.16
N ASP A 375 20.61 20.19 -3.75
CA ASP A 375 21.87 20.58 -3.09
C ASP A 375 21.67 21.61 -1.95
N LYS A 376 20.51 22.26 -1.88
CA LYS A 376 20.16 23.23 -0.81
C LYS A 376 19.39 22.60 0.35
N ILE A 377 19.22 21.29 0.36
CA ILE A 377 18.39 20.58 1.35
C ILE A 377 19.29 19.81 2.31
N GLU A 378 19.14 20.08 3.59
CA GLU A 378 19.68 19.31 4.68
C GLU A 378 18.55 18.55 5.38
N VAL A 379 18.74 17.26 5.64
CA VAL A 379 17.78 16.41 6.38
C VAL A 379 18.36 16.01 7.72
N THR A 380 17.65 16.33 8.80
CA THR A 380 18.07 16.10 10.18
C THR A 380 17.03 15.30 10.97
N ILE A 381 17.41 14.83 12.16
CA ILE A 381 16.57 13.98 13.02
C ILE A 381 16.24 14.71 14.32
N LYS A 382 14.99 14.60 14.77
CA LYS A 382 14.55 14.98 16.12
C LYS A 382 13.49 13.99 16.61
N ASP A 383 13.59 13.60 17.89
CA ASP A 383 12.64 12.69 18.53
C ASP A 383 11.28 13.33 18.83
N ASP A 384 11.19 14.66 18.82
CA ASP A 384 9.97 15.42 19.05
C ASP A 384 9.09 15.61 17.79
N VAL A 385 9.54 15.11 16.63
CA VAL A 385 8.75 15.11 15.39
C VAL A 385 7.98 13.79 15.28
N PRO A 386 6.64 13.82 15.09
CA PRO A 386 5.83 12.62 14.89
C PRO A 386 6.24 11.84 13.63
N ASP A 387 5.99 10.53 13.61
CA ASP A 387 6.42 9.66 12.50
C ASP A 387 5.93 10.09 11.10
N LEU A 388 4.71 10.60 10.97
CA LEU A 388 4.22 11.16 9.70
C LEU A 388 4.33 12.69 9.63
N GLY A 389 4.86 13.30 10.70
CA GLY A 389 5.01 14.75 10.78
C GLY A 389 6.30 15.25 10.16
N ILE A 390 6.36 16.57 10.06
CA ILE A 390 7.51 17.29 9.51
C ILE A 390 7.67 18.64 10.22
N ARG A 391 8.89 19.11 10.31
CA ARG A 391 9.24 20.51 10.54
C ARG A 391 10.26 20.93 9.50
N VAL A 392 10.01 22.04 8.81
CA VAL A 392 10.92 22.60 7.79
C VAL A 392 11.29 24.01 8.18
N GLU A 393 12.58 24.29 8.19
CA GLU A 393 13.14 25.64 8.34
C GLU A 393 13.58 26.13 6.96
N PHE A 394 13.06 27.28 6.57
CA PHE A 394 13.34 27.96 5.31
C PHE A 394 14.26 29.14 5.59
N LYS A 395 15.52 29.05 5.20
CA LYS A 395 16.48 30.16 5.27
C LYS A 395 16.40 30.96 3.98
N TRP A 396 16.08 32.24 4.10
CA TRP A 396 15.94 33.16 2.97
C TRP A 396 17.25 33.89 2.66
N THR A 397 17.42 34.31 1.40
CA THR A 397 18.60 35.08 0.97
C THR A 397 18.72 36.47 1.63
N ASP A 398 17.65 36.97 2.26
CA ASP A 398 17.65 38.20 3.07
C ASP A 398 18.19 37.97 4.49
N GLY A 399 18.63 36.74 4.82
CA GLY A 399 19.14 36.34 6.13
C GLY A 399 18.07 35.96 7.15
N THR A 400 16.79 36.12 6.82
CA THR A 400 15.68 35.71 7.73
C THR A 400 15.40 34.20 7.63
N THR A 401 14.72 33.65 8.65
CA THR A 401 14.30 32.24 8.71
C THR A 401 12.81 32.17 8.99
N THR A 402 12.12 31.25 8.33
CA THR A 402 10.72 30.89 8.59
C THR A 402 10.64 29.40 8.91
N THR A 403 9.85 29.02 9.91
CA THR A 403 9.62 27.61 10.25
C THR A 403 8.15 27.25 10.00
N ALA A 404 7.92 26.12 9.36
CA ALA A 404 6.59 25.54 9.18
C ALA A 404 6.60 24.05 9.56
N SER A 405 5.48 23.55 10.06
CA SER A 405 5.34 22.16 10.51
C SER A 405 3.95 21.61 10.20
N GLN A 406 3.89 20.29 10.08
CA GLN A 406 2.64 19.54 9.91
C GLN A 406 2.75 18.21 10.65
N THR A 407 1.67 17.78 11.32
CA THR A 407 1.65 16.55 12.12
C THR A 407 1.16 15.36 11.30
N TYR A 408 0.12 15.55 10.49
CA TYR A 408 -0.49 14.51 9.67
C TYR A 408 -0.61 14.96 8.23
N PRO A 409 -0.12 14.19 7.25
CA PRO A 409 -0.31 14.51 5.84
C PRO A 409 -1.76 14.28 5.39
N LEU A 410 -2.14 14.89 4.30
CA LEU A 410 -3.43 14.68 3.64
C LEU A 410 -3.66 13.19 3.34
N GLY A 411 -4.86 12.72 3.58
CA GLY A 411 -5.30 11.35 3.40
C GLY A 411 -5.36 10.52 4.68
N GLU A 412 -4.71 10.95 5.79
CA GLU A 412 -4.87 10.33 7.11
C GLU A 412 -6.27 10.63 7.71
N GLU A 413 -6.67 9.86 8.71
CA GLU A 413 -7.96 10.04 9.38
C GLU A 413 -8.14 11.46 9.96
N GLN A 414 -7.04 12.05 10.44
CA GLN A 414 -7.02 13.42 10.98
C GLN A 414 -7.06 14.51 9.91
N HIS A 415 -6.77 14.17 8.65
CA HIS A 415 -6.78 15.06 7.50
C HIS A 415 -7.27 14.28 6.26
N PRO A 416 -8.57 13.90 6.22
CA PRO A 416 -9.06 12.91 5.27
C PRO A 416 -9.15 13.43 3.82
N PHE A 417 -9.04 12.52 2.87
CA PHE A 417 -9.41 12.75 1.49
C PHE A 417 -10.94 12.82 1.36
N SER A 418 -11.46 13.84 0.69
CA SER A 418 -12.88 13.82 0.33
C SER A 418 -13.14 12.88 -0.85
N LYS A 419 -14.38 12.41 -0.99
CA LYS A 419 -14.82 11.57 -2.11
C LYS A 419 -14.53 12.22 -3.48
N GLU A 420 -14.76 13.52 -3.59
CA GLU A 420 -14.48 14.29 -4.82
C GLU A 420 -12.98 14.27 -5.17
N ARG A 421 -12.12 14.32 -4.15
CA ARG A 421 -10.67 14.22 -4.37
C ARG A 421 -10.25 12.82 -4.79
N VAL A 422 -10.85 11.76 -4.24
CA VAL A 422 -10.63 10.37 -4.69
C VAL A 422 -11.03 10.22 -6.15
N GLN A 423 -12.21 10.69 -6.51
CA GLN A 423 -12.71 10.67 -7.90
C GLN A 423 -11.83 11.49 -8.84
N LYS A 424 -11.36 12.68 -8.42
CA LYS A 424 -10.42 13.50 -9.21
C LYS A 424 -9.11 12.79 -9.44
N LYS A 425 -8.54 12.15 -8.39
CA LYS A 425 -7.33 11.33 -8.50
C LYS A 425 -7.53 10.18 -9.48
N PHE A 426 -8.63 9.42 -9.33
CA PHE A 426 -9.00 8.34 -10.24
C PHE A 426 -9.06 8.81 -11.69
N LEU A 427 -9.84 9.85 -11.99
CA LEU A 427 -10.02 10.37 -13.35
C LEU A 427 -8.69 10.80 -13.99
N GLY A 428 -7.79 11.42 -13.21
CA GLY A 428 -6.45 11.77 -13.69
C GLY A 428 -5.59 10.55 -14.02
N LEU A 429 -5.64 9.52 -13.17
CA LEU A 429 -4.84 8.30 -13.33
C LEU A 429 -5.28 7.42 -14.49
N VAL A 430 -6.59 7.29 -14.73
CA VAL A 430 -7.11 6.39 -15.76
C VAL A 430 -7.11 6.99 -17.17
N ARG A 431 -6.85 8.28 -17.30
CA ARG A 431 -6.85 9.01 -18.57
C ARG A 431 -5.95 8.38 -19.64
N PRO A 432 -4.69 8.01 -19.34
CA PRO A 432 -3.83 7.33 -20.30
C PRO A 432 -4.36 5.95 -20.75
N ALA A 433 -5.14 5.27 -19.89
CA ALA A 433 -5.66 3.93 -20.15
C ALA A 433 -7.00 3.93 -20.89
N TYR A 434 -7.92 4.83 -20.51
CA TYR A 434 -9.31 4.79 -20.97
C TYR A 434 -9.71 5.98 -21.84
N GLY A 435 -8.76 6.88 -22.15
CA GLY A 435 -8.98 8.01 -23.07
C GLY A 435 -9.59 9.25 -22.42
N GLU A 436 -9.61 10.34 -23.22
CA GLU A 436 -9.97 11.68 -22.79
C GLU A 436 -11.50 11.91 -22.63
N ASP A 437 -12.34 11.12 -23.30
CA ASP A 437 -13.79 11.32 -23.26
C ASP A 437 -14.42 10.98 -21.91
N GLY A 438 -13.70 10.23 -21.08
CA GLY A 438 -14.07 9.87 -19.72
C GLY A 438 -15.35 9.03 -19.58
N LYS A 439 -15.94 8.50 -20.68
CA LYS A 439 -17.18 7.71 -20.63
C LYS A 439 -16.99 6.45 -19.82
N ARG A 440 -15.94 5.66 -20.13
CA ARG A 440 -15.60 4.42 -19.41
C ARG A 440 -15.24 4.72 -17.95
N SER A 441 -14.49 5.78 -17.71
CA SER A 441 -14.11 6.20 -16.35
C SER A 441 -15.32 6.54 -15.48
N ARG A 442 -16.30 7.28 -16.03
CA ARG A 442 -17.55 7.59 -15.31
C ARG A 442 -18.40 6.35 -15.07
N ALA A 443 -18.48 5.43 -16.04
CA ALA A 443 -19.19 4.16 -15.85
C ALA A 443 -18.56 3.31 -14.74
N ILE A 444 -17.23 3.27 -14.64
CA ILE A 444 -16.54 2.57 -13.53
C ILE A 444 -16.92 3.19 -12.19
N LEU A 445 -16.87 4.52 -12.06
CA LEU A 445 -17.25 5.22 -10.82
C LEU A 445 -18.71 4.94 -10.43
N GLU A 446 -19.64 4.97 -11.39
CA GLU A 446 -21.04 4.67 -11.15
C GLU A 446 -21.25 3.22 -10.68
N VAL A 447 -20.54 2.25 -11.29
CA VAL A 447 -20.64 0.84 -10.89
C VAL A 447 -20.07 0.64 -9.49
N ILE A 448 -18.92 1.25 -9.16
CA ILE A 448 -18.34 1.16 -7.82
C ILE A 448 -19.26 1.78 -6.76
N GLU A 449 -19.87 2.92 -7.05
CA GLU A 449 -20.81 3.58 -6.12
C GLU A 449 -21.98 2.68 -5.74
N GLY A 450 -22.54 1.96 -6.70
CA GLY A 450 -23.64 1.02 -6.48
C GLY A 450 -23.24 -0.44 -6.38
N ILE A 451 -21.96 -0.76 -6.13
CA ILE A 451 -21.43 -2.14 -6.24
C ILE A 451 -22.13 -3.12 -5.28
N ASP A 452 -22.52 -2.67 -4.11
CA ASP A 452 -23.25 -3.48 -3.11
C ASP A 452 -24.65 -3.94 -3.59
N GLN A 453 -25.16 -3.38 -4.69
CA GLN A 453 -26.44 -3.78 -5.33
C GLN A 453 -26.21 -4.45 -6.70
N ARG A 454 -24.97 -4.74 -7.08
CA ARG A 454 -24.56 -5.27 -8.39
C ARG A 454 -23.75 -6.54 -8.25
N ASN A 455 -23.43 -7.18 -9.38
CA ASN A 455 -22.46 -8.27 -9.42
C ASN A 455 -21.06 -7.75 -9.76
N THR A 456 -20.05 -8.43 -9.28
CA THR A 456 -18.63 -8.13 -9.59
C THR A 456 -18.36 -8.08 -11.09
N GLY A 457 -19.01 -8.93 -11.88
CA GLY A 457 -18.89 -8.99 -13.32
C GLY A 457 -19.26 -7.68 -14.03
N ASP A 458 -20.15 -6.84 -13.44
CA ASP A 458 -20.51 -5.54 -14.02
C ASP A 458 -19.35 -4.55 -13.96
N LEU A 459 -18.54 -4.63 -12.91
CA LEU A 459 -17.29 -3.87 -12.77
C LEU A 459 -16.20 -4.42 -13.69
N MET A 460 -15.96 -5.75 -13.64
CA MET A 460 -14.85 -6.38 -14.36
C MET A 460 -14.94 -6.23 -15.87
N LYS A 461 -16.14 -6.15 -16.44
CA LYS A 461 -16.36 -5.85 -17.88
C LYS A 461 -15.87 -4.46 -18.30
N LEU A 462 -15.73 -3.55 -17.34
CA LEU A 462 -15.27 -2.19 -17.57
C LEU A 462 -13.74 -2.04 -17.35
N LEU A 463 -13.06 -3.03 -16.83
CA LEU A 463 -11.63 -3.01 -16.50
C LEU A 463 -10.79 -3.79 -17.52
#